data_4c2452d5bb655818cedefa0588801f64
#
_entry.id   4c2452d5bb655818cedefa0588801f64
#
_cell.length_a   1.000
_cell.length_b   1.000
_cell.length_c   1.000
_cell.angle_alpha   90.00
_cell.angle_beta   90.00
_cell.angle_gamma   90.00
#
_symmetry.space_group_name_H-M   'P 1'
#
loop_
_entity.id
_entity.type
_entity.pdbx_description
1 polymer ?
#
loop_
_entity_poly.entity_id
_entity_poly.type
_entity_poly.pdbx_seq_one_letter_code
_entity_poly.pdbx_strand_id
1 'polypeptide(L)'
;MIEKAARNAKLAGMDVERILNNAVAVRALTGLDREEFARLLPALEKELARVGRRNWQGQPRQRASGAGPKGCLPTAADKLFFLLFYYKVYPIQHAMAALFGVAQSGVCEWIHFLTPLVQQALGRALVRPARKPRALEEVLRDHPDLVVVLDGTERPVRRPTKDDAQRRNYSGKKKRHTRKNLVVTAQRRVLYLGATAPGSRHDQRLAVESGVRWPAGTKLAGDSGFTGYATPGSLFLRPFKKRRGQPRDPFFTRWNRELARLRVTVEHVLAGVKRCRIVLDTLRNWRPGFDDAVMEVACGLHNLRELVRRPVAA
;
A
#
# COMPACT_ATOMS: atom_id res chain seq x y z
N MET A 1 -33.02 -29.40 23.65
CA MET A 1 -33.45 -28.26 22.79
C MET A 1 -32.34 -27.22 22.55
N ILE A 2 -31.54 -26.88 23.55
CA ILE A 2 -30.45 -25.88 23.45
C ILE A 2 -29.31 -26.33 22.49
N GLU A 3 -28.93 -27.64 22.51
CA GLU A 3 -27.92 -28.15 21.61
C GLU A 3 -28.33 -28.21 20.14
N LYS A 4 -29.62 -28.39 19.86
CA LYS A 4 -30.15 -28.36 18.47
C LYS A 4 -30.26 -26.94 17.93
N ALA A 5 -30.52 -25.96 18.80
CA ALA A 5 -30.46 -24.54 18.44
C ALA A 5 -29.02 -24.05 18.19
N ALA A 6 -28.04 -24.57 18.94
CA ALA A 6 -26.61 -24.26 18.74
C ALA A 6 -26.06 -24.87 17.43
N ARG A 7 -26.56 -26.00 16.94
CA ARG A 7 -26.18 -26.56 15.63
C ARG A 7 -26.80 -25.83 14.45
N ASN A 8 -27.91 -25.14 14.62
CA ASN A 8 -28.56 -24.34 13.56
C ASN A 8 -28.20 -22.84 13.59
N ALA A 9 -27.52 -22.37 14.62
CA ALA A 9 -26.80 -21.12 14.55
C ALA A 9 -25.46 -21.34 13.84
N LYS A 10 -25.49 -21.69 12.53
CA LYS A 10 -24.49 -21.16 11.62
C LYS A 10 -24.54 -19.66 11.87
N LEU A 11 -23.54 -19.12 12.57
CA LEU A 11 -23.24 -17.68 12.51
C LEU A 11 -23.27 -17.39 11.00
N ALA A 12 -24.34 -16.71 10.56
CA ALA A 12 -24.51 -16.40 9.16
C ALA A 12 -23.25 -15.65 8.77
N GLY A 13 -22.42 -16.25 7.92
CA GLY A 13 -21.19 -15.64 7.48
C GLY A 13 -21.50 -14.24 6.97
N MET A 14 -20.51 -13.36 6.96
CA MET A 14 -20.68 -11.97 6.54
C MET A 14 -21.32 -11.95 5.14
N ASP A 15 -22.52 -11.37 5.03
CA ASP A 15 -23.24 -11.23 3.75
C ASP A 15 -22.55 -10.15 2.91
N VAL A 16 -21.61 -10.58 2.08
CA VAL A 16 -20.80 -9.71 1.23
C VAL A 16 -21.66 -8.99 0.20
N GLU A 17 -22.66 -9.65 -0.38
CA GLU A 17 -23.54 -9.05 -1.39
C GLU A 17 -24.34 -7.88 -0.78
N ARG A 18 -24.94 -8.09 0.37
CA ARG A 18 -25.66 -7.04 1.10
C ARG A 18 -24.75 -5.86 1.45
N ILE A 19 -23.49 -6.13 1.86
CA ILE A 19 -22.52 -5.09 2.18
C ILE A 19 -22.14 -4.31 0.91
N LEU A 20 -21.86 -4.98 -0.20
CA LEU A 20 -21.52 -4.33 -1.47
C LEU A 20 -22.69 -3.48 -2.01
N ASN A 21 -23.92 -3.81 -1.66
CA ASN A 21 -25.10 -3.01 -1.98
C ASN A 21 -25.28 -1.78 -1.09
N ASN A 22 -24.51 -1.64 0.00
CA ASN A 22 -24.54 -0.48 0.89
C ASN A 22 -23.26 0.36 0.70
N ALA A 23 -23.41 1.56 0.10
CA ALA A 23 -22.28 2.45 -0.21
C ALA A 23 -21.46 2.88 1.01
N VAL A 24 -22.10 3.05 2.18
CA VAL A 24 -21.41 3.41 3.44
C VAL A 24 -20.63 2.20 3.97
N ALA A 25 -21.28 1.02 4.01
CA ALA A 25 -20.67 -0.20 4.52
C ALA A 25 -19.47 -0.63 3.69
N VAL A 26 -19.57 -0.68 2.36
CA VAL A 26 -18.47 -1.09 1.50
C VAL A 26 -17.25 -0.18 1.70
N ARG A 27 -17.44 1.14 1.76
CA ARG A 27 -16.34 2.09 2.00
C ARG A 27 -15.74 1.94 3.39
N ALA A 28 -16.57 1.76 4.41
CA ALA A 28 -16.11 1.61 5.79
C ALA A 28 -15.27 0.33 5.97
N LEU A 29 -15.69 -0.78 5.36
CA LEU A 29 -15.13 -2.10 5.57
C LEU A 29 -13.99 -2.45 4.60
N THR A 30 -13.99 -1.91 3.37
CA THR A 30 -12.96 -2.21 2.36
C THR A 30 -12.00 -1.04 2.11
N GLY A 31 -12.40 0.18 2.46
CA GLY A 31 -11.68 1.41 2.11
C GLY A 31 -11.85 1.86 0.67
N LEU A 32 -12.62 1.12 -0.12
CA LEU A 32 -13.03 1.44 -1.49
C LEU A 32 -14.53 1.75 -1.52
N ASP A 33 -14.97 2.60 -2.43
CA ASP A 33 -16.39 2.71 -2.76
C ASP A 33 -16.81 1.64 -3.78
N ARG A 34 -18.08 1.67 -4.20
CA ARG A 34 -18.64 0.64 -5.09
C ARG A 34 -18.00 0.65 -6.47
N GLU A 35 -17.75 1.83 -7.02
CA GLU A 35 -17.12 1.98 -8.34
C GLU A 35 -15.66 1.53 -8.31
N GLU A 36 -14.91 1.97 -7.30
CA GLU A 36 -13.51 1.58 -7.05
C GLU A 36 -13.39 0.05 -6.89
N PHE A 37 -14.33 -0.58 -6.15
CA PHE A 37 -14.38 -2.03 -5.97
C PHE A 37 -14.72 -2.75 -7.29
N ALA A 38 -15.75 -2.30 -8.00
CA ALA A 38 -16.18 -2.86 -9.27
C ALA A 38 -15.09 -2.75 -10.35
N ARG A 39 -14.28 -1.69 -10.34
CA ARG A 39 -13.16 -1.50 -11.28
C ARG A 39 -12.02 -2.50 -11.02
N LEU A 40 -11.77 -2.89 -9.76
CA LEU A 40 -10.70 -3.84 -9.42
C LEU A 40 -11.11 -5.30 -9.63
N LEU A 41 -12.39 -5.62 -9.46
CA LEU A 41 -12.90 -7.00 -9.45
C LEU A 41 -12.57 -7.79 -10.73
N PRO A 42 -12.80 -7.27 -11.96
CA PRO A 42 -12.48 -8.02 -13.18
C PRO A 42 -10.99 -8.34 -13.35
N ALA A 43 -10.12 -7.47 -12.84
CA ALA A 43 -8.68 -7.71 -12.87
C ALA A 43 -8.29 -8.86 -11.92
N LEU A 44 -8.93 -8.94 -10.74
CA LEU A 44 -8.73 -10.06 -9.82
C LEU A 44 -9.31 -11.38 -10.38
N GLU A 45 -10.47 -11.34 -11.04
CA GLU A 45 -11.06 -12.52 -11.68
C GLU A 45 -10.10 -13.13 -12.72
N LYS A 46 -9.46 -12.29 -13.54
CA LYS A 46 -8.43 -12.74 -14.49
C LYS A 46 -7.25 -13.42 -13.79
N GLU A 47 -6.80 -12.87 -12.65
CA GLU A 47 -5.70 -13.48 -11.88
C GLU A 47 -6.13 -14.79 -11.22
N LEU A 48 -7.32 -14.88 -10.64
CA LEU A 48 -7.87 -16.11 -10.08
C LEU A 48 -8.03 -17.20 -11.15
N ALA A 49 -8.54 -16.85 -12.34
CA ALA A 49 -8.64 -17.77 -13.47
C ALA A 49 -7.27 -18.27 -13.93
N ARG A 50 -6.26 -17.38 -13.97
CA ARG A 50 -4.88 -17.74 -14.34
C ARG A 50 -4.28 -18.76 -13.39
N VAL A 51 -4.45 -18.57 -12.07
CA VAL A 51 -3.95 -19.49 -11.03
C VAL A 51 -4.78 -20.77 -11.00
N GLY A 52 -6.10 -20.68 -11.19
CA GLY A 52 -7.00 -21.84 -11.22
C GLY A 52 -6.71 -22.85 -12.36
N ARG A 53 -6.00 -22.41 -13.41
CA ARG A 53 -5.52 -23.29 -14.48
C ARG A 53 -4.29 -24.13 -14.12
N ARG A 54 -3.70 -23.90 -12.96
CA ARG A 54 -2.48 -24.57 -12.50
C ARG A 54 -2.76 -25.39 -11.25
N ASN A 55 -2.07 -26.52 -11.12
CA ASN A 55 -2.06 -27.31 -9.88
C ASN A 55 -1.13 -26.65 -8.83
N TRP A 56 -1.04 -27.26 -7.65
CA TRP A 56 -0.19 -26.76 -6.57
C TRP A 56 1.32 -26.77 -6.91
N GLN A 57 1.73 -27.58 -7.90
CA GLN A 57 3.11 -27.63 -8.43
C GLN A 57 3.34 -26.59 -9.54
N GLY A 58 2.34 -25.75 -9.85
CA GLY A 58 2.43 -24.74 -10.91
C GLY A 58 2.23 -25.27 -12.33
N GLN A 59 1.94 -26.58 -12.53
CA GLN A 59 1.69 -27.20 -13.82
C GLN A 59 0.24 -27.01 -14.27
N PRO A 60 -0.07 -27.09 -15.57
CA PRO A 60 -1.45 -27.05 -16.07
C PRO A 60 -2.33 -28.13 -15.41
N ARG A 61 -3.52 -27.75 -14.98
CA ARG A 61 -4.49 -28.70 -14.45
C ARG A 61 -5.11 -29.52 -15.58
N GLN A 62 -5.22 -30.83 -15.36
CA GLN A 62 -5.94 -31.73 -16.27
C GLN A 62 -7.47 -31.68 -16.08
N ARG A 63 -7.93 -31.26 -14.89
CA ARG A 63 -9.36 -31.14 -14.55
C ARG A 63 -9.74 -29.70 -14.30
N ALA A 64 -10.93 -29.27 -14.69
CA ALA A 64 -11.46 -27.95 -14.40
C ALA A 64 -11.46 -27.66 -12.88
N SER A 65 -11.06 -26.43 -12.49
CA SER A 65 -11.18 -26.01 -11.11
C SER A 65 -12.65 -25.68 -10.80
N GLY A 66 -13.16 -26.10 -9.61
CA GLY A 66 -14.49 -25.71 -9.15
C GLY A 66 -15.53 -26.85 -9.11
N ALA A 67 -15.14 -28.10 -9.42
CA ALA A 67 -16.02 -29.26 -9.31
C ALA A 67 -16.31 -29.75 -7.87
N GLY A 68 -15.70 -29.11 -6.86
CA GLY A 68 -15.91 -29.45 -5.45
C GLY A 68 -16.89 -28.51 -4.73
N PRO A 69 -17.21 -28.79 -3.44
CA PRO A 69 -18.05 -27.92 -2.63
C PRO A 69 -17.55 -26.47 -2.66
N LYS A 70 -18.47 -25.53 -2.81
CA LYS A 70 -18.11 -24.10 -2.73
C LYS A 70 -17.66 -23.80 -1.30
N GLY A 71 -16.39 -23.41 -1.13
CA GLY A 71 -15.85 -23.01 0.18
C GLY A 71 -16.49 -21.71 0.68
N CYS A 72 -16.05 -21.24 1.86
CA CYS A 72 -16.60 -20.06 2.53
C CYS A 72 -16.42 -18.72 1.76
N LEU A 73 -15.55 -18.68 0.77
CA LEU A 73 -15.36 -17.55 -0.14
C LEU A 73 -15.64 -18.01 -1.59
N PRO A 74 -16.90 -18.20 -1.99
CA PRO A 74 -17.23 -18.84 -3.26
C PRO A 74 -16.89 -17.98 -4.48
N THR A 75 -17.13 -16.66 -4.42
CA THR A 75 -16.95 -15.75 -5.57
C THR A 75 -15.63 -14.99 -5.52
N ALA A 76 -15.28 -14.36 -6.63
CA ALA A 76 -14.14 -13.40 -6.67
C ALA A 76 -14.43 -12.17 -5.81
N ALA A 77 -15.69 -11.74 -5.75
CA ALA A 77 -16.12 -10.62 -4.91
C ALA A 77 -15.92 -10.94 -3.42
N ASP A 78 -16.28 -12.15 -2.95
CA ASP A 78 -16.04 -12.59 -1.57
C ASP A 78 -14.55 -12.58 -1.23
N LYS A 79 -13.72 -13.08 -2.14
CA LYS A 79 -12.25 -13.12 -1.97
C LYS A 79 -11.64 -11.71 -1.92
N LEU A 80 -12.09 -10.83 -2.81
CA LEU A 80 -11.65 -9.44 -2.82
C LEU A 80 -12.07 -8.73 -1.54
N PHE A 81 -13.34 -8.86 -1.17
CA PHE A 81 -13.88 -8.27 0.06
C PHE A 81 -13.13 -8.76 1.31
N PHE A 82 -12.90 -10.08 1.42
CA PHE A 82 -12.16 -10.68 2.52
C PHE A 82 -10.77 -10.05 2.70
N LEU A 83 -10.01 -9.93 1.62
CA LEU A 83 -8.67 -9.35 1.70
C LEU A 83 -8.73 -7.85 2.00
N LEU A 84 -9.59 -7.09 1.33
CA LEU A 84 -9.73 -5.66 1.56
C LEU A 84 -10.21 -5.34 2.98
N PHE A 85 -11.14 -6.15 3.52
CA PHE A 85 -11.57 -6.04 4.92
C PHE A 85 -10.39 -6.25 5.88
N TYR A 86 -9.58 -7.28 5.65
CA TYR A 86 -8.36 -7.51 6.42
C TYR A 86 -7.40 -6.34 6.33
N TYR A 87 -7.19 -5.75 5.16
CA TYR A 87 -6.30 -4.61 4.97
C TYR A 87 -6.84 -3.34 5.61
N LYS A 88 -8.14 -3.09 5.48
CA LYS A 88 -8.80 -1.86 5.91
C LYS A 88 -9.04 -1.81 7.40
N VAL A 89 -9.63 -2.86 7.95
CA VAL A 89 -10.04 -2.95 9.37
C VAL A 89 -8.92 -3.53 10.22
N TYR A 90 -8.14 -4.41 9.66
CA TYR A 90 -7.03 -5.14 10.25
C TYR A 90 -7.40 -5.86 11.56
N PRO A 91 -8.44 -6.71 11.54
CA PRO A 91 -8.84 -7.51 12.70
C PRO A 91 -7.80 -8.59 13.00
N ILE A 92 -7.89 -9.22 14.17
CA ILE A 92 -7.14 -10.44 14.46
C ILE A 92 -7.68 -11.60 13.62
N GLN A 93 -6.83 -12.57 13.27
CA GLN A 93 -7.23 -13.68 12.39
C GLN A 93 -8.34 -14.55 12.99
N HIS A 94 -8.43 -14.68 14.33
CA HIS A 94 -9.55 -15.38 14.99
C HIS A 94 -10.89 -14.66 14.77
N ALA A 95 -10.91 -13.32 14.80
CA ALA A 95 -12.13 -12.57 14.47
C ALA A 95 -12.52 -12.74 12.99
N MET A 96 -11.53 -12.76 12.08
CA MET A 96 -11.77 -13.10 10.66
C MET A 96 -12.36 -14.52 10.52
N ALA A 97 -11.81 -15.48 11.26
CA ALA A 97 -12.30 -16.86 11.25
C ALA A 97 -13.79 -16.94 11.63
N ALA A 98 -14.18 -16.28 12.71
CA ALA A 98 -15.56 -16.20 13.17
C ALA A 98 -16.47 -15.50 12.14
N LEU A 99 -16.05 -14.35 11.60
CA LEU A 99 -16.85 -13.54 10.67
C LEU A 99 -17.07 -14.22 9.30
N PHE A 100 -16.09 -14.98 8.81
CA PHE A 100 -16.15 -15.59 7.48
C PHE A 100 -16.40 -17.09 7.51
N GLY A 101 -16.57 -17.69 8.68
CA GLY A 101 -16.83 -19.14 8.82
C GLY A 101 -15.64 -20.00 8.35
N VAL A 102 -14.42 -19.55 8.52
CA VAL A 102 -13.16 -20.20 8.09
C VAL A 102 -12.33 -20.54 9.32
N ALA A 103 -11.57 -21.65 9.28
CA ALA A 103 -10.58 -21.90 10.33
C ALA A 103 -9.49 -20.81 10.35
N GLN A 104 -8.91 -20.52 11.52
CA GLN A 104 -7.88 -19.48 11.65
C GLN A 104 -6.66 -19.74 10.74
N SER A 105 -6.23 -21.00 10.58
CA SER A 105 -5.18 -21.39 9.63
C SER A 105 -5.56 -21.04 8.19
N GLY A 106 -6.81 -21.32 7.79
CA GLY A 106 -7.34 -20.96 6.48
C GLY A 106 -7.40 -19.46 6.25
N VAL A 107 -7.67 -18.64 7.28
CA VAL A 107 -7.56 -17.16 7.18
C VAL A 107 -6.15 -16.76 6.80
N CYS A 108 -5.15 -17.33 7.46
CA CYS A 108 -3.74 -17.05 7.17
C CYS A 108 -3.38 -17.44 5.72
N GLU A 109 -3.80 -18.62 5.29
CA GLU A 109 -3.58 -19.11 3.92
C GLU A 109 -4.25 -18.21 2.88
N TRP A 110 -5.50 -17.81 3.08
CA TRP A 110 -6.22 -16.90 2.19
C TRP A 110 -5.54 -15.53 2.09
N ILE A 111 -5.07 -14.95 3.19
CA ILE A 111 -4.35 -13.68 3.17
C ILE A 111 -3.09 -13.78 2.30
N HIS A 112 -2.30 -14.86 2.48
CA HIS A 112 -1.08 -15.07 1.72
C HIS A 112 -1.32 -15.43 0.26
N PHE A 113 -2.40 -16.13 -0.03
CA PHE A 113 -2.79 -16.48 -1.40
C PHE A 113 -3.32 -15.26 -2.17
N LEU A 114 -4.19 -14.47 -1.56
CA LEU A 114 -4.87 -13.35 -2.24
C LEU A 114 -3.99 -12.12 -2.38
N THR A 115 -3.06 -11.87 -1.44
CA THR A 115 -2.20 -10.68 -1.49
C THR A 115 -1.44 -10.54 -2.82
N PRO A 116 -0.70 -11.54 -3.32
CA PRO A 116 0.00 -11.43 -4.60
C PRO A 116 -0.97 -11.32 -5.79
N LEU A 117 -2.16 -11.92 -5.71
CA LEU A 117 -3.15 -11.81 -6.79
C LEU A 117 -3.72 -10.38 -6.89
N VAL A 118 -4.00 -9.75 -5.75
CA VAL A 118 -4.43 -8.34 -5.73
C VAL A 118 -3.30 -7.41 -6.16
N GLN A 119 -2.03 -7.69 -5.84
CA GLN A 119 -0.90 -6.94 -6.41
C GLN A 119 -0.89 -7.00 -7.95
N GLN A 120 -1.09 -8.18 -8.52
CA GLN A 120 -1.14 -8.35 -9.98
C GLN A 120 -2.38 -7.66 -10.57
N ALA A 121 -3.53 -7.78 -9.93
CA ALA A 121 -4.76 -7.11 -10.34
C ALA A 121 -4.59 -5.58 -10.38
N LEU A 122 -3.97 -4.99 -9.35
CA LEU A 122 -3.62 -3.56 -9.32
C LEU A 122 -2.62 -3.18 -10.43
N GLY A 123 -1.70 -4.08 -10.79
CA GLY A 123 -0.81 -3.92 -11.94
C GLY A 123 -1.56 -3.89 -13.26
N ARG A 124 -2.53 -4.80 -13.46
CA ARG A 124 -3.40 -4.80 -14.65
C ARG A 124 -4.27 -3.56 -14.76
N ALA A 125 -4.70 -3.04 -13.62
CA ALA A 125 -5.45 -1.79 -13.54
C ALA A 125 -4.57 -0.53 -13.71
N LEU A 126 -3.26 -0.68 -13.95
CA LEU A 126 -2.27 0.39 -14.12
C LEU A 126 -2.20 1.38 -12.94
N VAL A 127 -2.48 0.91 -11.73
CA VAL A 127 -2.47 1.75 -10.52
C VAL A 127 -1.39 1.35 -9.51
N ARG A 128 -0.66 0.27 -9.78
CA ARG A 128 0.45 -0.16 -8.92
C ARG A 128 1.63 0.81 -9.06
N PRO A 129 2.27 1.25 -7.97
CA PRO A 129 3.47 2.08 -8.07
C PRO A 129 4.62 1.32 -8.73
N ALA A 130 5.50 2.03 -9.42
CA ALA A 130 6.74 1.46 -9.94
C ALA A 130 7.60 0.94 -8.77
N ARG A 131 8.22 -0.22 -8.98
CA ARG A 131 9.13 -0.86 -8.01
C ARG A 131 10.58 -0.85 -8.52
N LYS A 132 10.77 -0.71 -9.81
CA LYS A 132 12.07 -0.61 -10.46
C LYS A 132 12.36 0.86 -10.77
N PRO A 133 13.57 1.37 -10.44
CA PRO A 133 13.97 2.74 -10.73
C PRO A 133 13.72 3.15 -12.18
N ARG A 134 14.11 2.28 -13.13
CA ARG A 134 13.94 2.52 -14.57
C ARG A 134 12.49 2.83 -14.96
N ALA A 135 11.51 2.15 -14.37
CA ALA A 135 10.11 2.42 -14.69
C ALA A 135 9.65 3.80 -14.21
N LEU A 136 10.21 4.32 -13.10
CA LEU A 136 9.99 5.70 -12.69
C LEU A 136 10.67 6.67 -13.64
N GLU A 137 11.91 6.38 -14.03
CA GLU A 137 12.68 7.21 -14.96
C GLU A 137 11.97 7.36 -16.31
N GLU A 138 11.37 6.29 -16.84
CA GLU A 138 10.56 6.31 -18.06
C GLU A 138 9.35 7.26 -17.90
N VAL A 139 8.57 7.13 -16.84
CA VAL A 139 7.44 8.04 -16.55
C VAL A 139 7.90 9.50 -16.47
N LEU A 140 9.04 9.77 -15.85
CA LEU A 140 9.55 11.14 -15.70
C LEU A 140 10.07 11.74 -17.03
N ARG A 141 10.58 10.90 -17.94
CA ARG A 141 10.95 11.37 -19.30
C ARG A 141 9.73 11.70 -20.14
N ASP A 142 8.67 10.89 -20.02
CA ASP A 142 7.41 11.11 -20.74
C ASP A 142 6.65 12.34 -20.22
N HIS A 143 6.93 12.75 -18.96
CA HIS A 143 6.27 13.87 -18.29
C HIS A 143 7.29 14.84 -17.65
N PRO A 144 8.07 15.62 -18.42
CA PRO A 144 9.18 16.44 -17.91
C PRO A 144 8.72 17.59 -17.01
N ASP A 145 7.47 18.05 -17.14
CA ASP A 145 6.90 19.12 -16.30
C ASP A 145 6.42 18.66 -14.94
N LEU A 146 6.45 17.36 -14.68
CA LEU A 146 5.95 16.78 -13.45
C LEU A 146 6.83 17.20 -12.26
N VAL A 147 6.20 17.82 -11.25
CA VAL A 147 6.86 18.06 -9.96
C VAL A 147 6.64 16.85 -9.07
N VAL A 148 7.73 16.19 -8.69
CA VAL A 148 7.67 15.01 -7.81
C VAL A 148 8.10 15.35 -6.39
N VAL A 149 7.46 14.71 -5.42
CA VAL A 149 7.77 14.88 -4.00
C VAL A 149 8.30 13.58 -3.44
N LEU A 150 9.49 13.65 -2.80
CA LEU A 150 10.12 12.54 -2.10
C LEU A 150 9.78 12.59 -0.62
N ASP A 151 9.42 11.44 -0.06
CA ASP A 151 9.24 11.29 1.39
C ASP A 151 9.61 9.88 1.85
N GLY A 152 9.97 9.77 3.14
CA GLY A 152 10.21 8.50 3.84
C GLY A 152 9.02 8.14 4.71
N THR A 153 8.29 7.08 4.37
CA THR A 153 7.18 6.62 5.21
C THR A 153 7.57 5.46 6.11
N GLU A 154 7.19 5.53 7.39
CA GLU A 154 7.46 4.50 8.39
C GLU A 154 6.19 3.78 8.82
N ARG A 155 6.32 2.47 9.05
CA ARG A 155 5.28 1.58 9.59
C ARG A 155 5.77 0.91 10.85
N PRO A 156 4.97 0.82 11.91
CA PRO A 156 5.35 0.09 13.12
C PRO A 156 5.39 -1.43 12.86
N VAL A 157 6.37 -2.07 13.46
CA VAL A 157 6.49 -3.53 13.51
C VAL A 157 6.68 -3.99 14.95
N ARG A 158 6.39 -5.25 15.22
CA ARG A 158 6.67 -5.82 16.53
C ARG A 158 8.17 -5.76 16.83
N ARG A 159 8.51 -5.63 18.09
CA ARG A 159 9.91 -5.69 18.54
C ARG A 159 10.52 -7.03 18.15
N PRO A 160 11.60 -7.05 17.37
CA PRO A 160 12.32 -8.28 17.05
C PRO A 160 12.92 -8.92 18.32
N THR A 161 13.12 -10.22 18.31
CA THR A 161 13.76 -10.95 19.44
C THR A 161 15.26 -10.75 19.47
N LYS A 162 15.93 -10.71 18.31
CA LYS A 162 17.38 -10.56 18.20
C LYS A 162 17.82 -9.11 18.37
N ASP A 163 18.80 -8.82 19.20
CA ASP A 163 19.27 -7.46 19.52
C ASP A 163 19.74 -6.68 18.29
N ASP A 164 20.44 -7.32 17.36
CA ASP A 164 20.85 -6.65 16.11
C ASP A 164 19.64 -6.24 15.25
N ALA A 165 18.61 -7.07 15.20
CA ALA A 165 17.38 -6.74 14.51
C ALA A 165 16.61 -5.62 15.23
N GLN A 166 16.66 -5.59 16.57
CA GLN A 166 16.09 -4.48 17.35
C GLN A 166 16.78 -3.17 17.01
N ARG A 167 18.11 -3.11 17.11
CA ARG A 167 18.91 -1.91 16.77
C ARG A 167 18.62 -1.42 15.36
N ARG A 168 18.64 -2.32 14.36
CA ARG A 168 18.38 -1.97 12.96
C ARG A 168 16.97 -1.44 12.72
N ASN A 169 15.97 -1.98 13.40
CA ASN A 169 14.58 -1.56 13.17
C ASN A 169 14.13 -0.41 14.09
N TYR A 170 14.93 0.03 15.05
CA TYR A 170 14.55 1.10 15.96
C TYR A 170 14.64 2.48 15.29
N SER A 171 13.50 3.16 15.16
CA SER A 171 13.42 4.53 14.69
C SER A 171 13.62 5.51 15.85
N GLY A 172 14.72 6.24 15.86
CA GLY A 172 14.97 7.30 16.84
C GLY A 172 13.91 8.43 16.78
N LYS A 173 13.37 8.73 15.59
CA LYS A 173 12.31 9.70 15.36
C LYS A 173 10.96 9.24 15.96
N LYS A 174 10.60 7.96 15.77
CA LYS A 174 9.33 7.39 16.21
C LYS A 174 9.37 6.70 17.58
N LYS A 175 10.57 6.55 18.16
CA LYS A 175 10.82 5.89 19.46
C LYS A 175 10.23 4.47 19.55
N ARG A 176 10.24 3.75 18.42
CA ARG A 176 9.75 2.36 18.30
C ARG A 176 10.35 1.65 17.10
N HIS A 177 10.14 0.31 17.02
CA HIS A 177 10.61 -0.48 15.89
C HIS A 177 9.69 -0.25 14.69
N THR A 178 10.30 0.09 13.55
CA THR A 178 9.59 0.40 12.30
C THR A 178 10.29 -0.21 11.10
N ARG A 179 9.56 -0.29 10.00
CA ARG A 179 10.07 -0.50 8.64
C ARG A 179 9.77 0.74 7.83
N LYS A 180 10.65 1.07 6.91
CA LYS A 180 10.60 2.31 6.15
C LYS A 180 10.65 2.05 4.64
N ASN A 181 9.94 2.89 3.87
CA ASN A 181 10.05 2.92 2.41
C ASN A 181 10.27 4.36 1.94
N LEU A 182 11.09 4.51 0.90
CA LEU A 182 11.07 5.71 0.08
C LEU A 182 9.80 5.72 -0.77
N VAL A 183 9.14 6.86 -0.84
CA VAL A 183 7.95 7.08 -1.66
C VAL A 183 8.20 8.29 -2.55
N VAL A 184 7.94 8.15 -3.85
CA VAL A 184 7.92 9.27 -4.80
C VAL A 184 6.50 9.48 -5.26
N THR A 185 6.00 10.69 -5.09
CA THR A 185 4.61 11.03 -5.42
C THR A 185 4.54 12.18 -6.39
N ALA A 186 3.53 12.19 -7.24
CA ALA A 186 3.12 13.35 -8.03
C ALA A 186 1.62 13.28 -8.29
N GLN A 187 0.98 14.42 -8.51
CA GLN A 187 -0.46 14.51 -8.85
C GLN A 187 -1.33 13.64 -7.91
N ARG A 188 -1.02 13.64 -6.61
CA ARG A 188 -1.70 12.87 -5.55
C ARG A 188 -1.60 11.34 -5.68
N ARG A 189 -0.74 10.82 -6.53
CA ARG A 189 -0.49 9.37 -6.70
C ARG A 189 0.91 8.99 -6.23
N VAL A 190 1.05 7.75 -5.81
CA VAL A 190 2.35 7.13 -5.55
C VAL A 190 2.89 6.62 -6.89
N LEU A 191 3.92 7.27 -7.42
CA LEU A 191 4.57 6.85 -8.67
C LEU A 191 5.57 5.73 -8.43
N TYR A 192 6.33 5.82 -7.34
CA TYR A 192 7.36 4.85 -7.01
C TYR A 192 7.35 4.51 -5.53
N LEU A 193 7.58 3.25 -5.24
CA LEU A 193 7.75 2.72 -3.90
C LEU A 193 9.08 1.96 -3.83
N GLY A 194 10.05 2.51 -3.11
CA GLY A 194 11.33 1.87 -2.84
C GLY A 194 11.18 0.58 -2.03
N ALA A 195 12.19 -0.26 -2.03
CA ALA A 195 12.21 -1.48 -1.20
C ALA A 195 12.05 -1.15 0.28
N THR A 196 11.44 -2.08 1.02
CA THR A 196 11.27 -1.92 2.47
C THR A 196 12.62 -2.06 3.17
N ALA A 197 12.99 -1.05 3.95
CA ALA A 197 14.22 -0.96 4.72
C ALA A 197 13.96 -0.91 6.23
N PRO A 198 14.96 -1.17 7.08
CA PRO A 198 14.88 -0.96 8.52
C PRO A 198 14.59 0.49 8.91
N GLY A 199 13.87 0.70 10.02
CA GLY A 199 13.43 2.02 10.48
C GLY A 199 14.55 2.97 10.90
N SER A 200 15.72 2.46 11.25
CA SER A 200 16.91 3.29 11.56
C SER A 200 17.52 3.97 10.33
N ARG A 201 17.16 3.54 9.12
CA ARG A 201 17.73 4.07 7.88
C ARG A 201 17.32 5.52 7.64
N HIS A 202 18.29 6.41 7.37
CA HIS A 202 18.02 7.80 7.01
C HIS A 202 17.34 7.92 5.64
N ASP A 203 16.47 8.94 5.47
CA ASP A 203 15.70 9.16 4.25
C ASP A 203 16.61 9.43 3.04
N GLN A 204 17.66 10.24 3.23
CA GLN A 204 18.71 10.46 2.21
C GLN A 204 19.33 9.14 1.74
N ARG A 205 19.69 8.25 2.68
CA ARG A 205 20.30 6.96 2.35
C ARG A 205 19.34 6.05 1.60
N LEU A 206 18.06 6.07 1.94
CA LEU A 206 17.02 5.36 1.17
C LEU A 206 16.94 5.86 -0.27
N ALA A 207 17.04 7.18 -0.47
CA ALA A 207 17.02 7.77 -1.79
C ALA A 207 18.25 7.35 -2.61
N VAL A 208 19.44 7.35 -2.03
CA VAL A 208 20.67 6.87 -2.68
C VAL A 208 20.56 5.37 -3.02
N GLU A 209 20.19 4.56 -2.05
CA GLU A 209 20.05 3.10 -2.20
C GLU A 209 18.93 2.69 -3.16
N SER A 210 17.96 3.56 -3.42
CA SER A 210 16.91 3.32 -4.41
C SER A 210 17.45 3.17 -5.82
N GLY A 211 18.61 3.74 -6.14
CA GLY A 211 19.22 3.70 -7.46
C GLY A 211 18.47 4.50 -8.52
N VAL A 212 17.51 5.34 -8.16
CA VAL A 212 16.77 6.19 -9.12
C VAL A 212 17.71 7.24 -9.70
N ARG A 213 17.79 7.27 -11.04
CA ARG A 213 18.47 8.32 -11.79
C ARG A 213 17.42 9.31 -12.27
N TRP A 214 17.59 10.54 -11.87
CA TRP A 214 16.65 11.60 -12.22
C TRP A 214 16.96 12.14 -13.61
N PRO A 215 16.03 12.12 -14.56
CA PRO A 215 16.22 12.78 -15.86
C PRO A 215 16.57 14.25 -15.69
N ALA A 216 17.35 14.80 -16.62
CA ALA A 216 17.71 16.21 -16.59
C ALA A 216 16.45 17.10 -16.60
N GLY A 217 16.49 18.18 -15.82
CA GLY A 217 15.34 19.09 -15.67
C GLY A 217 14.25 18.62 -14.73
N THR A 218 14.28 17.38 -14.21
CA THR A 218 13.26 16.90 -13.25
C THR A 218 13.16 17.83 -12.02
N LYS A 219 11.94 18.26 -11.70
CA LYS A 219 11.64 19.12 -10.55
C LYS A 219 11.32 18.23 -9.33
N LEU A 220 12.19 18.25 -8.34
CA LEU A 220 12.10 17.42 -7.12
C LEU A 220 11.79 18.31 -5.91
N ALA A 221 10.91 17.87 -5.03
CA ALA A 221 10.73 18.48 -3.71
C ALA A 221 10.91 17.42 -2.61
N GLY A 222 11.42 17.81 -1.45
CA GLY A 222 11.60 16.92 -0.32
C GLY A 222 11.79 17.68 0.97
N ASP A 223 11.79 16.95 2.09
CA ASP A 223 12.04 17.55 3.39
C ASP A 223 13.55 17.73 3.67
N SER A 224 13.88 18.26 4.84
CA SER A 224 15.27 18.43 5.28
C SER A 224 16.01 17.11 5.49
N GLY A 225 15.32 15.97 5.55
CA GLY A 225 15.91 14.64 5.65
C GLY A 225 16.68 14.21 4.40
N PHE A 226 16.44 14.90 3.28
CA PHE A 226 17.15 14.68 2.00
C PHE A 226 18.28 15.70 1.78
N THR A 227 18.71 16.44 2.82
CA THR A 227 19.85 17.37 2.71
C THR A 227 21.11 16.59 2.35
N GLY A 228 21.81 17.01 1.29
CA GLY A 228 23.00 16.31 0.78
C GLY A 228 22.72 15.20 -0.22
N TYR A 229 21.43 14.85 -0.50
CA TYR A 229 21.11 13.96 -1.61
C TYR A 229 21.45 14.65 -2.94
N ALA A 230 22.41 14.09 -3.65
CA ALA A 230 22.83 14.60 -4.94
C ALA A 230 21.89 14.10 -6.05
N THR A 231 21.41 15.04 -6.85
CA THR A 231 20.52 14.76 -8.00
C THR A 231 21.05 15.50 -9.24
N PRO A 232 22.16 15.01 -9.85
CA PRO A 232 22.79 15.68 -10.99
C PRO A 232 21.79 15.96 -12.11
N GLY A 233 21.81 17.18 -12.63
CA GLY A 233 20.93 17.61 -13.73
C GLY A 233 19.47 17.87 -13.38
N SER A 234 19.03 17.62 -12.14
CA SER A 234 17.68 17.89 -11.67
C SER A 234 17.61 19.11 -10.74
N LEU A 235 16.43 19.72 -10.64
CA LEU A 235 16.16 20.85 -9.75
C LEU A 235 15.56 20.35 -8.44
N PHE A 236 16.35 20.33 -7.36
CA PHE A 236 15.87 19.92 -6.05
C PHE A 236 15.42 21.13 -5.21
N LEU A 237 14.11 21.28 -5.03
CA LEU A 237 13.46 22.33 -4.26
C LEU A 237 13.51 21.97 -2.77
N ARG A 238 14.24 22.77 -1.99
CA ARG A 238 14.45 22.56 -0.55
C ARG A 238 14.01 23.78 0.25
N PRO A 239 13.54 23.58 1.50
CA PRO A 239 13.24 24.71 2.38
C PRO A 239 14.56 25.39 2.83
N PHE A 240 14.55 26.73 2.83
CA PHE A 240 15.63 27.51 3.40
C PHE A 240 15.54 27.47 4.93
N LYS A 241 16.64 27.10 5.58
CA LYS A 241 16.74 27.16 7.05
C LYS A 241 17.03 28.61 7.48
N LYS A 242 16.31 29.07 8.51
CA LYS A 242 16.59 30.35 9.16
C LYS A 242 18.00 30.30 9.80
N ARG A 243 18.85 31.27 9.52
CA ARG A 243 20.11 31.45 10.24
C ARG A 243 19.80 31.99 11.64
N ARG A 244 20.52 31.48 12.65
CA ARG A 244 20.37 31.94 14.05
C ARG A 244 20.73 33.41 14.13
N GLY A 245 19.91 34.22 14.80
CA GLY A 245 20.16 35.65 15.00
C GLY A 245 19.80 36.60 13.85
N GLN A 246 19.41 36.08 12.66
CA GLN A 246 19.01 36.92 11.54
C GLN A 246 17.48 37.05 11.42
N PRO A 247 16.92 38.21 10.98
CA PRO A 247 15.52 38.35 10.67
C PRO A 247 15.13 37.36 9.51
N ARG A 248 13.86 37.00 9.42
CA ARG A 248 13.39 36.18 8.30
C ARG A 248 13.25 37.06 7.06
N ASP A 249 13.96 36.70 6.00
CA ASP A 249 13.75 37.29 4.68
C ASP A 249 12.35 36.94 4.16
N PRO A 250 11.54 37.94 3.74
CA PRO A 250 10.20 37.69 3.17
C PRO A 250 10.23 36.76 1.98
N PHE A 251 11.22 36.80 1.11
CA PHE A 251 11.38 35.89 -0.04
C PHE A 251 11.49 34.43 0.42
N PHE A 252 12.37 34.12 1.35
CA PHE A 252 12.52 32.75 1.86
C PHE A 252 11.29 32.29 2.63
N THR A 253 10.56 33.20 3.26
CA THR A 253 9.29 32.87 3.92
C THR A 253 8.23 32.48 2.91
N ARG A 254 8.09 33.20 1.80
CA ARG A 254 7.17 32.91 0.71
C ARG A 254 7.55 31.58 0.02
N TRP A 255 8.83 31.40 -0.29
CA TRP A 255 9.35 30.16 -0.87
C TRP A 255 9.03 28.93 -0.01
N ASN A 256 9.33 28.99 1.29
CA ASN A 256 9.05 27.89 2.20
C ASN A 256 7.55 27.61 2.33
N ARG A 257 6.69 28.62 2.18
CA ARG A 257 5.23 28.43 2.16
C ARG A 257 4.76 27.66 0.92
N GLU A 258 5.28 27.98 -0.25
CA GLU A 258 4.94 27.25 -1.48
C GLU A 258 5.45 25.81 -1.43
N LEU A 259 6.66 25.59 -0.95
CA LEU A 259 7.16 24.22 -0.72
C LEU A 259 6.34 23.45 0.32
N ALA A 260 5.87 24.10 1.38
CA ALA A 260 5.00 23.47 2.36
C ALA A 260 3.68 23.00 1.73
N ARG A 261 3.09 23.78 0.81
CA ARG A 261 1.90 23.38 0.05
C ARG A 261 2.13 22.13 -0.78
N LEU A 262 3.28 22.02 -1.47
CA LEU A 262 3.66 20.81 -2.20
C LEU A 262 3.82 19.61 -1.25
N ARG A 263 4.43 19.82 -0.08
CA ARG A 263 4.61 18.74 0.91
C ARG A 263 3.30 18.26 1.52
N VAL A 264 2.34 19.15 1.74
CA VAL A 264 0.99 18.76 2.20
C VAL A 264 0.34 17.76 1.24
N THR A 265 0.64 17.82 -0.07
CA THR A 265 0.11 16.83 -1.01
C THR A 265 0.63 15.42 -0.74
N VAL A 266 1.92 15.25 -0.41
CA VAL A 266 2.46 13.92 -0.06
C VAL A 266 1.92 13.41 1.28
N GLU A 267 1.71 14.30 2.24
CA GLU A 267 1.08 13.94 3.51
C GLU A 267 -0.35 13.41 3.28
N HIS A 268 -1.13 14.03 2.40
CA HIS A 268 -2.45 13.55 1.99
C HIS A 268 -2.38 12.19 1.26
N VAL A 269 -1.39 11.99 0.39
CA VAL A 269 -1.16 10.70 -0.27
C VAL A 269 -0.86 9.62 0.78
N LEU A 270 0.06 9.88 1.69
CA LEU A 270 0.42 8.92 2.74
C LEU A 270 -0.72 8.67 3.73
N ALA A 271 -1.52 9.68 4.06
CA ALA A 271 -2.75 9.50 4.83
C ALA A 271 -3.75 8.61 4.06
N GLY A 272 -3.86 8.80 2.75
CA GLY A 272 -4.66 7.96 1.86
C GLY A 272 -4.19 6.50 1.84
N VAL A 273 -2.89 6.24 1.78
CA VAL A 273 -2.30 4.90 1.88
C VAL A 273 -2.57 4.29 3.26
N LYS A 274 -2.38 5.05 4.33
CA LYS A 274 -2.62 4.63 5.73
C LYS A 274 -4.09 4.46 6.10
N ARG A 275 -5.03 4.72 5.18
CA ARG A 275 -6.43 4.25 5.32
C ARG A 275 -6.52 2.72 5.46
N CYS A 276 -5.57 1.99 4.91
CA CYS A 276 -5.38 0.58 5.20
C CYS A 276 -4.71 0.45 6.58
N ARG A 277 -5.47 0.04 7.61
CA ARG A 277 -4.93 -0.05 8.97
C ARG A 277 -3.77 -1.02 9.10
N ILE A 278 -3.67 -2.01 8.23
CA ILE A 278 -2.54 -2.94 8.19
C ILE A 278 -1.18 -2.23 8.01
N VAL A 279 -1.14 -1.05 7.36
CA VAL A 279 0.09 -0.24 7.22
C VAL A 279 0.19 0.90 8.24
N LEU A 280 -0.87 1.16 9.00
CA LEU A 280 -0.91 2.14 10.08
C LEU A 280 -0.59 1.50 11.43
N ASP A 281 -1.22 0.36 11.72
CA ASP A 281 -1.08 -0.39 12.96
C ASP A 281 0.19 -1.26 12.94
N THR A 282 0.57 -1.79 14.10
CA THR A 282 1.74 -2.70 14.19
C THR A 282 1.51 -3.97 13.38
N LEU A 283 2.36 -4.21 12.39
CA LEU A 283 2.26 -5.39 11.53
C LEU A 283 2.46 -6.67 12.34
N ARG A 284 1.49 -7.59 12.25
CA ARG A 284 1.44 -8.84 13.01
C ARG A 284 1.93 -10.07 12.24
N ASN A 285 2.15 -9.93 10.94
CA ASN A 285 2.60 -11.01 10.08
C ASN A 285 4.12 -10.98 9.90
N TRP A 286 4.77 -12.14 10.07
CA TRP A 286 6.22 -12.30 10.06
C TRP A 286 6.78 -12.93 8.78
N ARG A 287 5.91 -13.29 7.83
CA ARG A 287 6.38 -13.90 6.58
C ARG A 287 7.31 -12.93 5.85
N PRO A 288 8.52 -13.36 5.46
CA PRO A 288 9.46 -12.52 4.73
C PRO A 288 8.82 -11.91 3.47
N GLY A 289 9.04 -10.62 3.25
CA GLY A 289 8.50 -9.88 2.10
C GLY A 289 7.02 -9.49 2.21
N PHE A 290 6.29 -10.00 3.20
CA PHE A 290 4.87 -9.65 3.36
C PHE A 290 4.67 -8.18 3.72
N ASP A 291 5.56 -7.61 4.52
CA ASP A 291 5.57 -6.19 4.87
C ASP A 291 5.72 -5.28 3.63
N ASP A 292 6.54 -5.69 2.68
CA ASP A 292 6.73 -4.98 1.41
C ASP A 292 5.50 -5.11 0.50
N ALA A 293 4.96 -6.33 0.34
CA ALA A 293 3.76 -6.59 -0.44
C ALA A 293 2.54 -5.81 0.07
N VAL A 294 2.34 -5.75 1.38
CA VAL A 294 1.26 -5.00 2.02
C VAL A 294 1.34 -3.51 1.70
N MET A 295 2.55 -2.94 1.76
CA MET A 295 2.73 -1.53 1.43
C MET A 295 2.45 -1.23 -0.03
N GLU A 296 2.89 -2.11 -0.93
CA GLU A 296 2.63 -1.97 -2.36
C GLU A 296 1.13 -2.03 -2.67
N VAL A 297 0.40 -3.00 -2.11
CA VAL A 297 -1.06 -3.09 -2.26
C VAL A 297 -1.75 -1.84 -1.71
N ALA A 298 -1.35 -1.34 -0.54
CA ALA A 298 -1.94 -0.14 0.05
C ALA A 298 -1.72 1.11 -0.83
N CYS A 299 -0.53 1.25 -1.44
CA CYS A 299 -0.24 2.31 -2.41
C CYS A 299 -1.10 2.15 -3.67
N GLY A 300 -1.22 0.94 -4.22
CA GLY A 300 -2.06 0.67 -5.39
C GLY A 300 -3.54 0.96 -5.13
N LEU A 301 -4.07 0.58 -3.96
CA LEU A 301 -5.44 0.92 -3.55
C LEU A 301 -5.65 2.43 -3.39
N HIS A 302 -4.63 3.17 -2.93
CA HIS A 302 -4.69 4.62 -2.91
C HIS A 302 -4.75 5.20 -4.33
N ASN A 303 -3.86 4.75 -5.21
CA ASN A 303 -3.82 5.19 -6.60
C ASN A 303 -5.12 4.86 -7.36
N LEU A 304 -5.74 3.72 -7.09
CA LEU A 304 -7.05 3.36 -7.65
C LEU A 304 -8.12 4.37 -7.26
N ARG A 305 -8.18 4.76 -5.98
CA ARG A 305 -9.12 5.78 -5.50
C ARG A 305 -8.90 7.13 -6.18
N GLU A 306 -7.65 7.56 -6.34
CA GLU A 306 -7.35 8.83 -7.01
C GLU A 306 -7.66 8.77 -8.51
N LEU A 307 -7.47 7.60 -9.16
CA LEU A 307 -7.80 7.40 -10.56
C LEU A 307 -9.30 7.47 -10.83
N VAL A 308 -10.13 6.85 -9.98
CA VAL A 308 -11.59 6.86 -10.14
C VAL A 308 -12.16 8.24 -9.87
N ARG A 309 -11.70 8.90 -8.81
CA ARG A 309 -12.20 10.24 -8.43
C ARG A 309 -11.73 11.36 -9.33
N ARG A 310 -10.59 11.18 -9.98
CA ARG A 310 -9.94 12.16 -10.84
C ARG A 310 -9.33 11.44 -12.03
N PRO A 311 -10.16 11.03 -12.99
CA PRO A 311 -9.64 10.47 -14.21
C PRO A 311 -8.66 11.47 -14.83
N VAL A 312 -7.51 10.98 -15.29
CA VAL A 312 -6.61 11.80 -16.11
C VAL A 312 -7.36 12.09 -17.38
N ALA A 313 -7.50 13.37 -17.72
CA ALA A 313 -7.99 13.73 -19.05
C ALA A 313 -7.11 13.04 -20.09
N ALA A 314 -7.74 12.32 -21.00
CA ALA A 314 -7.09 11.59 -22.07
C ALA A 314 -6.34 12.55 -23.00
#